data_3e8f6a4c5ede7762ce19dc0d01a109ac
#
_entry.id   3e8f6a4c5ede7762ce19dc0d01a109ac
#
_cell.length_a   1.000
_cell.length_b   1.000
_cell.length_c   1.000
_cell.angle_alpha   90.00
_cell.angle_beta   90.00
_cell.angle_gamma   90.00
#
_symmetry.space_group_name_H-M   'P 1'
#
loop_
_entity.id
_entity.type
_entity.pdbx_description
1 polymer ?
#
loop_
_entity_poly.entity_id
_entity_poly.type
_entity_poly.pdbx_seq_one_letter_code
_entity_poly.pdbx_strand_id
1 'polypeptide(L)'
;MTPNRRQEIIDDFDNAPAGKVLISQIIAGGTGLNIQSASVVIFCEPQLKPSIENQAIARAYRMGQARNVLVYRLLCENTIDERITEMLAEKQAIFNAFADKSVAADNVEVDVKSLGNIIKEEIDRINRTRKNTGDER
;
A
#
# COMPACT_ATOMS: atom_id res chain seq x y z
N MET A 1 -17.58 9.91 9.92
CA MET A 1 -17.78 10.97 8.90
C MET A 1 -18.94 10.56 8.00
N THR A 2 -19.87 11.45 7.74
CA THR A 2 -21.05 11.20 6.86
C THR A 2 -20.61 11.15 5.38
N PRO A 3 -21.36 10.44 4.50
CA PRO A 3 -21.05 10.41 3.07
C PRO A 3 -21.02 11.80 2.43
N ASN A 4 -21.94 12.68 2.79
CA ASN A 4 -22.00 14.05 2.26
C ASN A 4 -20.73 14.84 2.62
N ARG A 5 -20.28 14.74 3.87
CA ARG A 5 -19.05 15.43 4.31
C ARG A 5 -17.80 14.94 3.58
N ARG A 6 -17.76 13.64 3.21
CA ARG A 6 -16.66 13.10 2.40
C ARG A 6 -16.66 13.71 1.01
N GLN A 7 -17.83 13.82 0.39
CA GLN A 7 -17.94 14.40 -0.95
C GLN A 7 -17.54 15.88 -0.95
N GLU A 8 -17.99 16.67 0.02
CA GLU A 8 -17.56 18.07 0.18
C GLU A 8 -16.03 18.21 0.24
N ILE A 9 -15.35 17.35 1.02
CA ILE A 9 -13.88 17.39 1.13
C ILE A 9 -13.21 17.08 -0.20
N ILE A 10 -13.77 16.15 -1.00
CA ILE A 10 -13.23 15.81 -2.31
C ILE A 10 -13.47 16.96 -3.28
N ASP A 11 -14.67 17.53 -3.29
CA ASP A 11 -15.00 18.68 -4.14
C ASP A 11 -14.09 19.88 -3.81
N ASP A 12 -13.80 20.12 -2.52
CA ASP A 12 -12.85 21.14 -2.07
C ASP A 12 -11.42 20.85 -2.54
N PHE A 13 -11.01 19.57 -2.54
CA PHE A 13 -9.71 19.15 -3.04
C PHE A 13 -9.60 19.29 -4.55
N ASP A 14 -10.63 18.86 -5.29
CA ASP A 14 -10.67 18.90 -6.76
C ASP A 14 -10.67 20.34 -7.31
N ASN A 15 -11.32 21.27 -6.60
CA ASN A 15 -11.37 22.69 -6.96
C ASN A 15 -10.22 23.52 -6.37
N ALA A 16 -9.30 22.88 -5.68
CA ALA A 16 -8.22 23.55 -4.99
C ALA A 16 -7.10 24.01 -5.93
N PRO A 17 -6.43 25.14 -5.63
CA PRO A 17 -5.17 25.48 -6.29
C PRO A 17 -4.11 24.41 -6.06
N ALA A 18 -3.11 24.34 -6.94
CA ALA A 18 -2.00 23.40 -6.82
C ALA A 18 -1.34 23.45 -5.43
N GLY A 19 -0.88 22.31 -4.95
CA GLY A 19 -0.15 22.18 -3.68
C GLY A 19 -1.02 21.77 -2.49
N LYS A 20 -2.30 21.42 -2.68
CA LYS A 20 -3.09 20.80 -1.61
C LYS A 20 -2.82 19.31 -1.45
N VAL A 21 -2.94 18.82 -0.22
CA VAL A 21 -2.79 17.42 0.17
C VAL A 21 -4.10 16.92 0.76
N LEU A 22 -4.58 15.79 0.24
CA LEU A 22 -5.72 15.05 0.80
C LEU A 22 -5.18 13.86 1.60
N ILE A 23 -5.47 13.82 2.90
CA ILE A 23 -5.11 12.70 3.77
C ILE A 23 -6.33 11.80 3.95
N SER A 24 -6.17 10.52 3.65
CA SER A 24 -7.24 9.54 3.73
C SER A 24 -6.73 8.18 4.20
N GLN A 25 -7.57 7.47 4.96
CA GLN A 25 -7.33 6.04 5.20
C GLN A 25 -7.62 5.25 3.91
N ILE A 26 -6.73 4.31 3.60
CA ILE A 26 -6.82 3.53 2.35
C ILE A 26 -8.13 2.72 2.26
N ILE A 27 -8.57 2.11 3.37
CA ILE A 27 -9.79 1.30 3.44
C ILE A 27 -11.06 2.19 3.47
N ALA A 28 -11.04 3.28 4.22
CA ALA A 28 -12.19 4.18 4.34
C ALA A 28 -12.48 4.94 3.03
N GLY A 29 -11.45 5.18 2.22
CA GLY A 29 -11.59 5.63 0.85
C GLY A 29 -12.21 4.56 -0.07
N GLY A 30 -12.50 3.32 0.41
CA GLY A 30 -12.93 2.12 -0.34
C GLY A 30 -14.27 2.22 -1.05
N THR A 31 -15.13 3.12 -0.71
CA THR A 31 -16.47 3.25 -1.29
C THR A 31 -16.57 4.43 -2.26
N GLY A 32 -16.27 4.18 -3.53
CA GLY A 32 -16.74 5.01 -4.64
C GLY A 32 -16.19 6.43 -4.77
N LEU A 33 -15.20 6.82 -3.97
CA LEU A 33 -14.63 8.16 -4.06
C LEU A 33 -13.79 8.30 -5.35
N ASN A 34 -14.00 9.38 -6.08
CA ASN A 34 -13.27 9.73 -7.29
C ASN A 34 -12.31 10.89 -6.96
N ILE A 35 -11.01 10.68 -7.11
CA ILE A 35 -9.96 11.66 -6.72
C ILE A 35 -9.09 11.95 -7.96
N GLN A 36 -9.73 12.27 -9.09
CA GLN A 36 -9.05 12.42 -10.39
C GLN A 36 -8.14 13.64 -10.50
N SER A 37 -8.27 14.61 -9.62
CA SER A 37 -7.38 15.77 -9.57
C SER A 37 -6.00 15.46 -8.99
N ALA A 38 -5.86 14.33 -8.28
CA ALA A 38 -4.59 13.91 -7.71
C ALA A 38 -3.62 13.48 -8.81
N SER A 39 -2.43 14.07 -8.83
CA SER A 39 -1.31 13.68 -9.69
C SER A 39 -0.24 12.88 -8.95
N VAL A 40 -0.33 12.81 -7.63
CA VAL A 40 0.60 12.08 -6.76
C VAL A 40 -0.20 11.29 -5.73
N VAL A 41 0.16 10.04 -5.52
CA VAL A 41 -0.33 9.18 -4.44
C VAL A 41 0.85 8.75 -3.58
N ILE A 42 0.72 8.91 -2.26
CA ILE A 42 1.76 8.54 -1.31
C ILE A 42 1.17 7.53 -0.32
N PHE A 43 1.71 6.31 -0.31
CA PHE A 43 1.40 5.32 0.71
C PHE A 43 2.40 5.47 1.86
N CYS A 44 1.89 5.74 3.06
CA CYS A 44 2.71 5.91 4.27
C CYS A 44 2.99 4.60 4.98
N GLU A 45 2.39 3.50 4.53
CA GLU A 45 2.58 2.15 5.06
C GLU A 45 2.38 1.11 3.94
N PRO A 46 3.15 0.02 3.91
CA PRO A 46 2.93 -1.06 2.94
C PRO A 46 1.63 -1.78 3.22
N GLN A 47 0.89 -2.12 2.17
CA GLN A 47 -0.35 -2.88 2.29
C GLN A 47 -0.06 -4.37 2.09
N LEU A 48 -0.61 -5.21 2.97
CA LEU A 48 -0.45 -6.67 2.89
C LEU A 48 -1.16 -7.30 1.67
N LYS A 49 -2.11 -6.55 1.08
CA LYS A 49 -2.85 -6.96 -0.12
C LYS A 49 -2.62 -5.96 -1.24
N PRO A 50 -1.90 -6.33 -2.31
CA PRO A 50 -1.66 -5.46 -3.47
C PRO A 50 -2.94 -4.90 -4.09
N SER A 51 -4.05 -5.67 -4.04
CA SER A 51 -5.35 -5.23 -4.55
C SER A 51 -5.87 -3.96 -3.88
N ILE A 52 -5.57 -3.74 -2.59
CA ILE A 52 -5.97 -2.53 -1.86
C ILE A 52 -5.24 -1.30 -2.41
N GLU A 53 -3.92 -1.40 -2.64
CA GLU A 53 -3.15 -0.33 -3.27
C GLU A 53 -3.63 -0.05 -4.69
N ASN A 54 -3.83 -1.11 -5.49
CA ASN A 54 -4.32 -0.99 -6.86
C ASN A 54 -5.68 -0.28 -6.92
N GLN A 55 -6.60 -0.60 -6.00
CA GLN A 55 -7.89 0.08 -5.88
C GLN A 55 -7.72 1.56 -5.51
N ALA A 56 -6.81 1.88 -4.58
CA ALA A 56 -6.54 3.26 -4.20
C ALA A 56 -5.92 4.06 -5.35
N ILE A 57 -4.98 3.47 -6.09
CA ILE A 57 -4.37 4.09 -7.28
C ILE A 57 -5.43 4.32 -8.36
N ALA A 58 -6.31 3.34 -8.60
CA ALA A 58 -7.37 3.44 -9.62
C ALA A 58 -8.38 4.57 -9.36
N ARG A 59 -8.40 5.16 -8.17
CA ARG A 59 -9.23 6.33 -7.85
C ARG A 59 -8.61 7.63 -8.29
N ALA A 60 -7.28 7.71 -8.23
CA ALA A 60 -6.52 8.83 -8.75
C ALA A 60 -6.31 8.68 -10.27
N TYR A 61 -6.10 7.45 -10.73
CA TYR A 61 -5.88 7.14 -12.15
C TYR A 61 -7.10 6.46 -12.76
N ARG A 62 -7.68 7.08 -13.80
CA ARG A 62 -8.81 6.52 -14.55
C ARG A 62 -8.50 6.49 -16.05
N MET A 63 -9.03 5.46 -16.73
CA MET A 63 -8.91 5.37 -18.19
C MET A 63 -9.45 6.63 -18.85
N GLY A 64 -8.66 7.24 -19.74
CA GLY A 64 -8.98 8.51 -20.40
C GLY A 64 -8.38 9.75 -19.73
N GLN A 65 -7.67 9.62 -18.61
CA GLN A 65 -6.93 10.71 -17.99
C GLN A 65 -5.61 10.95 -18.75
N ALA A 66 -5.40 12.18 -19.20
CA ALA A 66 -4.19 12.57 -19.95
C ALA A 66 -2.94 12.74 -19.05
N ARG A 67 -3.09 12.65 -17.73
CA ARG A 67 -2.01 12.89 -16.77
C ARG A 67 -1.52 11.58 -16.16
N ASN A 68 -0.20 11.43 -16.08
CA ASN A 68 0.41 10.36 -15.30
C ASN A 68 0.21 10.62 -13.81
N VAL A 69 -0.07 9.56 -13.06
CA VAL A 69 -0.11 9.59 -11.58
C VAL A 69 1.19 8.98 -11.07
N LEU A 70 1.93 9.76 -10.28
CA LEU A 70 3.12 9.27 -9.59
C LEU A 70 2.71 8.59 -8.28
N VAL A 71 3.26 7.40 -8.04
CA VAL A 71 2.97 6.62 -6.82
C VAL A 71 4.25 6.45 -6.03
N TYR A 72 4.25 6.94 -4.80
CA TYR A 72 5.33 6.77 -3.83
C TYR A 72 4.91 5.84 -2.71
N ARG A 73 5.84 5.00 -2.26
CA ARG A 73 5.70 4.17 -1.05
C ARG A 73 6.79 4.57 -0.08
N LEU A 74 6.40 5.00 1.11
CA LEU A 74 7.33 5.28 2.19
C LEU A 74 7.56 3.98 2.97
N LEU A 75 8.80 3.56 3.06
CA LEU A 75 9.22 2.36 3.77
C LEU A 75 10.29 2.74 4.78
N CYS A 76 10.24 2.13 5.95
CA CYS A 76 11.30 2.29 6.94
C CYS A 76 12.40 1.26 6.67
N GLU A 77 13.65 1.74 6.60
CA GLU A 77 14.82 0.88 6.41
C GLU A 77 15.04 -0.05 7.61
N ASN A 78 15.47 -1.28 7.34
CA ASN A 78 15.75 -2.31 8.35
C ASN A 78 14.56 -2.64 9.25
N THR A 79 13.35 -2.58 8.72
CA THR A 79 12.11 -2.87 9.44
C THR A 79 11.30 -3.97 8.75
N ILE A 80 10.15 -4.30 9.37
CA ILE A 80 9.18 -5.24 8.81
C ILE A 80 8.62 -4.77 7.46
N ASP A 81 8.65 -3.49 7.15
CA ASP A 81 8.14 -2.93 5.89
C ASP A 81 8.91 -3.49 4.68
N GLU A 82 10.24 -3.57 4.78
CA GLU A 82 11.08 -4.17 3.74
C GLU A 82 10.74 -5.65 3.55
N ARG A 83 10.64 -6.40 4.66
CA ARG A 83 10.33 -7.84 4.64
C ARG A 83 8.96 -8.12 4.02
N ILE A 84 7.96 -7.30 4.36
CA ILE A 84 6.62 -7.40 3.74
C ILE A 84 6.71 -7.13 2.24
N THR A 85 7.44 -6.10 1.84
CA THR A 85 7.58 -5.71 0.43
C THR A 85 8.30 -6.79 -0.38
N GLU A 86 9.39 -7.37 0.15
CA GLU A 86 10.12 -8.49 -0.45
C GLU A 86 9.20 -9.71 -0.63
N MET A 87 8.50 -10.11 0.44
CA MET A 87 7.56 -11.23 0.39
C MET A 87 6.45 -11.04 -0.65
N LEU A 88 5.91 -9.82 -0.75
CA LEU A 88 4.87 -9.52 -1.73
C LEU A 88 5.42 -9.58 -3.16
N ALA A 89 6.66 -9.11 -3.38
CA ALA A 89 7.32 -9.20 -4.67
C ALA A 89 7.58 -10.65 -5.09
N GLU A 90 8.05 -11.49 -4.18
CA GLU A 90 8.25 -12.94 -4.42
C GLU A 90 6.93 -13.64 -4.77
N LYS A 91 5.87 -13.38 -4.00
CA LYS A 91 4.54 -13.95 -4.28
C LYS A 91 4.00 -13.48 -5.62
N GLN A 92 4.18 -12.21 -5.97
CA GLN A 92 3.76 -11.69 -7.27
C GLN A 92 4.55 -12.33 -8.42
N ALA A 93 5.85 -12.56 -8.25
CA ALA A 93 6.66 -13.24 -9.25
C ALA A 93 6.21 -14.69 -9.48
N ILE A 94 5.93 -15.43 -8.41
CA ILE A 94 5.38 -16.78 -8.48
C ILE A 94 4.03 -16.76 -9.18
N PHE A 95 3.15 -15.84 -8.80
CA PHE A 95 1.84 -15.69 -9.39
C PHE A 95 1.91 -15.40 -10.90
N ASN A 96 2.76 -14.45 -11.31
CA ASN A 96 2.94 -14.11 -12.72
C ASN A 96 3.44 -15.32 -13.53
N ALA A 97 4.37 -16.11 -12.96
CA ALA A 97 4.86 -17.33 -13.59
C ALA A 97 3.79 -18.41 -13.77
N PHE A 98 2.77 -18.43 -12.90
CA PHE A 98 1.61 -19.32 -13.03
C PHE A 98 0.51 -18.72 -13.90
N ALA A 99 0.30 -17.40 -13.88
CA ALA A 99 -0.74 -16.72 -14.66
C ALA A 99 -0.47 -16.80 -16.16
N ASP A 100 0.78 -16.80 -16.59
CA ASP A 100 1.18 -17.09 -17.97
C ASP A 100 0.73 -18.50 -18.44
N LYS A 101 0.33 -19.37 -17.50
CA LYS A 101 -0.17 -20.71 -17.77
C LYS A 101 -1.68 -20.88 -17.57
N SER A 102 -2.39 -19.94 -16.95
CA SER A 102 -3.85 -20.05 -16.74
C SER A 102 -4.51 -18.69 -16.52
N VAL A 103 -5.56 -18.41 -17.30
CA VAL A 103 -6.34 -17.16 -17.35
C VAL A 103 -7.20 -16.89 -16.10
N ALA A 104 -6.99 -17.58 -15.00
CA ALA A 104 -7.85 -17.50 -13.82
C ALA A 104 -7.09 -17.21 -12.53
N ALA A 105 -6.64 -15.95 -12.35
CA ALA A 105 -5.89 -15.68 -11.14
C ALA A 105 -6.03 -14.24 -10.63
N ASP A 106 -7.11 -13.96 -9.93
CA ASP A 106 -7.44 -12.61 -9.45
C ASP A 106 -7.13 -12.33 -7.97
N ASN A 107 -6.57 -13.27 -7.20
CA ASN A 107 -6.35 -13.03 -5.76
C ASN A 107 -5.04 -13.61 -5.25
N VAL A 108 -3.97 -12.81 -5.28
CA VAL A 108 -2.79 -13.06 -4.44
C VAL A 108 -3.07 -12.50 -3.04
N GLU A 109 -3.67 -13.31 -2.18
CA GLU A 109 -3.78 -12.99 -0.76
C GLU A 109 -2.53 -13.43 0.00
N VAL A 110 -2.05 -12.57 0.90
CA VAL A 110 -1.01 -12.95 1.86
C VAL A 110 -1.61 -13.97 2.82
N ASP A 111 -1.06 -15.19 2.83
CA ASP A 111 -1.46 -16.19 3.82
C ASP A 111 -1.07 -15.69 5.22
N VAL A 112 -2.04 -15.73 6.15
CA VAL A 112 -1.87 -15.31 7.54
C VAL A 112 -0.73 -16.07 8.24
N LYS A 113 -0.48 -17.32 7.85
CA LYS A 113 0.63 -18.13 8.37
C LYS A 113 1.99 -17.57 7.94
N SER A 114 2.12 -17.14 6.68
CA SER A 114 3.34 -16.52 6.17
C SER A 114 3.64 -15.21 6.89
N LEU A 115 2.63 -14.40 7.15
CA LEU A 115 2.76 -13.16 7.92
C LEU A 115 3.18 -13.44 9.37
N GLY A 116 2.59 -14.44 10.02
CA GLY A 116 2.96 -14.86 11.37
C GLY A 116 4.42 -15.29 11.50
N ASN A 117 4.94 -15.98 10.50
CA ASN A 117 6.35 -16.39 10.47
C ASN A 117 7.29 -15.19 10.31
N ILE A 118 6.96 -14.24 9.43
CA ILE A 118 7.75 -13.01 9.22
C ILE A 118 7.81 -12.18 10.51
N ILE A 119 6.67 -12.00 11.18
CA ILE A 119 6.62 -11.26 12.45
C ILE A 119 7.49 -11.94 13.50
N LYS A 120 7.44 -13.27 13.59
CA LYS A 120 8.25 -14.04 14.54
C LYS A 120 9.74 -13.92 14.26
N GLU A 121 10.16 -14.06 13.01
CA GLU A 121 11.55 -13.90 12.60
C GLU A 121 12.06 -12.47 12.90
N GLU A 122 11.24 -11.46 12.68
CA GLU A 122 11.59 -10.07 12.96
C GLU A 122 11.72 -9.79 14.46
N ILE A 123 10.84 -10.34 15.28
CA ILE A 123 10.97 -10.30 16.75
C ILE A 123 12.27 -10.96 17.20
N ASP A 124 12.60 -12.11 16.64
CA ASP A 124 13.84 -12.82 16.97
C ASP A 124 15.08 -12.02 16.53
N ARG A 125 15.03 -11.35 15.39
CA ARG A 125 16.09 -10.45 14.92
C ARG A 125 16.30 -9.28 15.87
N ILE A 126 15.23 -8.59 16.24
CA ILE A 126 15.27 -7.45 17.18
C ILE A 126 15.84 -7.90 18.53
N ASN A 127 15.42 -9.05 19.03
CA ASN A 127 15.90 -9.59 20.31
C ASN A 127 17.39 -9.95 20.27
N ARG A 128 17.90 -10.47 19.14
CA ARG A 128 19.34 -10.74 18.96
C ARG A 128 20.15 -9.44 18.93
N THR A 129 19.68 -8.44 18.22
CA THR A 129 20.34 -7.12 18.14
C THR A 129 20.40 -6.45 19.51
N ARG A 130 19.33 -6.53 20.32
CA ARG A 130 19.31 -5.99 21.69
C ARG A 130 20.27 -6.71 22.63
N LYS A 131 20.45 -8.03 22.49
CA LYS A 131 21.42 -8.79 23.30
C LYS A 131 22.85 -8.40 22.97
N ASN A 132 23.17 -8.20 21.70
CA ASN A 132 24.50 -7.79 21.27
C ASN A 132 24.88 -6.35 21.68
N THR A 133 23.88 -5.46 21.81
CA THR A 133 24.11 -4.06 22.26
C THR A 133 24.13 -3.92 23.77
N GLY A 134 23.68 -4.92 24.52
CA GLY A 134 23.63 -4.94 25.99
C GLY A 134 24.89 -5.45 26.66
N ASP A 135 25.79 -6.08 25.91
CA ASP A 135 27.03 -6.69 26.42
C ASP A 135 28.26 -5.77 26.31
N GLU A 136 28.07 -4.53 25.79
CA GLU A 136 29.12 -3.50 25.69
C GLU A 136 29.00 -2.38 26.76
N ARG A 137 28.44 -2.70 27.94
CA ARG A 137 28.48 -1.75 29.08
C ARG A 137 29.03 -2.36 30.35
#